data_8d82bd4cbab2a42bce173e7ee31f5c7c
#
_entry.id   8d82bd4cbab2a42bce173e7ee31f5c7c
#
_cell.length_a   1.000
_cell.length_b   1.000
_cell.length_c   1.000
_cell.angle_alpha   90.00
_cell.angle_beta   90.00
_cell.angle_gamma   90.00
#
_symmetry.space_group_name_H-M   'P 1'
#
loop_
_entity.id
_entity.type
_entity.pdbx_description
1 polymer ?
#
loop_
_entity_poly.entity_id
_entity_poly.type
_entity_poly.pdbx_seq_one_letter_code
_entity_poly.pdbx_strand_id
1 'polypeptide(L)'
;MSARGIFRASLGALAIGGAAAALAGAVASRRRARSSRRGGVLVATRIHLPEAAAASFRLDSVEKALVADGVPVRVLTSRAPADAPQGDPDPAGVQVSRWPVLRDSSGYLRGYVPYLSFDLPLALRLLTAPRPEAVLVEPPPTTGAVVRVVTTVRRIPYVWYAADVWSAAAASTGAADIVVKAVRRLEAFAIGGAARVIAVNDGVARSVAELVNAAEDDDAWAQRIRVVPNGIDTAVFDAHGPSASEQARAEIGLSGPYFVYAGTASEWQGADVFVHALAQVRRTHPSAQLLFLGRGSAWQEITQAASQLPAGVDGAPAVIMHPAVPAAEAAVWQRGAVAALVSIKPGQGYDFAYPTKVLSALGCGTPVLFAGNGPVASDVRDFDLGWAAEHDAAAVAEAMRAALDVYEAETASGARAATAQRFHDWVEDHRSLRATGESAASIVQEVVAEGGEHNEVDEVDDVRRVSEEQRW
;
A
#
# COMPACT_ATOMS: atom_id res chain seq x y z
N MET A 1 -23.71 24.79 -53.85
CA MET A 1 -22.70 24.93 -52.79
C MET A 1 -21.40 24.30 -53.29
N SER A 2 -20.36 25.10 -53.48
CA SER A 2 -19.18 24.79 -54.28
C SER A 2 -18.17 23.93 -53.53
N ALA A 3 -17.62 22.91 -54.20
CA ALA A 3 -16.59 21.98 -53.68
C ALA A 3 -15.30 22.67 -53.18
N ARG A 4 -15.15 23.99 -53.37
CA ARG A 4 -14.01 24.76 -52.83
C ARG A 4 -14.11 25.07 -51.31
N GLY A 5 -15.30 24.96 -50.69
CA GLY A 5 -15.48 25.19 -49.25
C GLY A 5 -15.07 24.01 -48.37
N ILE A 6 -15.23 22.79 -48.87
CA ILE A 6 -14.93 21.56 -48.11
C ILE A 6 -13.42 21.31 -48.06
N PHE A 7 -12.68 21.68 -49.09
CA PHE A 7 -11.22 21.49 -49.14
C PHE A 7 -10.42 22.46 -48.24
N ARG A 8 -10.99 23.63 -47.92
CA ARG A 8 -10.35 24.58 -46.98
C ARG A 8 -10.59 24.24 -45.52
N ALA A 9 -11.69 23.58 -45.19
CA ALA A 9 -11.99 23.17 -43.83
C ALA A 9 -11.11 21.91 -43.39
N SER A 10 -10.83 21.02 -44.34
CA SER A 10 -10.00 19.85 -44.09
C SER A 10 -8.51 20.18 -43.95
N LEU A 11 -8.01 21.20 -44.65
CA LEU A 11 -6.61 21.66 -44.51
C LEU A 11 -6.38 22.42 -43.18
N GLY A 12 -7.39 23.14 -42.67
CA GLY A 12 -7.33 23.84 -41.38
C GLY A 12 -7.30 22.88 -40.21
N ALA A 13 -8.08 21.78 -40.25
CA ALA A 13 -8.10 20.74 -39.21
C ALA A 13 -6.80 19.92 -39.15
N LEU A 14 -6.20 19.64 -40.30
CA LEU A 14 -4.88 18.96 -40.38
C LEU A 14 -3.73 19.85 -39.88
N ALA A 15 -3.77 21.16 -40.11
CA ALA A 15 -2.76 22.09 -39.63
C ALA A 15 -2.83 22.31 -38.11
N ILE A 16 -4.03 22.33 -37.52
CA ILE A 16 -4.22 22.47 -36.06
C ILE A 16 -3.81 21.17 -35.34
N GLY A 17 -4.14 19.99 -35.89
CA GLY A 17 -3.72 18.70 -35.36
C GLY A 17 -2.22 18.51 -35.40
N GLY A 18 -1.56 18.93 -36.50
CA GLY A 18 -0.10 18.90 -36.66
C GLY A 18 0.64 19.84 -35.69
N ALA A 19 0.09 21.04 -35.46
CA ALA A 19 0.66 22.01 -34.53
C ALA A 19 0.52 21.57 -33.08
N ALA A 20 -0.61 20.96 -32.70
CA ALA A 20 -0.82 20.40 -31.36
C ALA A 20 0.09 19.21 -31.09
N ALA A 21 0.27 18.29 -32.05
CA ALA A 21 1.21 17.16 -31.96
C ALA A 21 2.67 17.62 -31.93
N ALA A 22 3.02 18.66 -32.70
CA ALA A 22 4.38 19.23 -32.67
C ALA A 22 4.65 19.97 -31.34
N LEU A 23 3.66 20.67 -30.78
CA LEU A 23 3.77 21.27 -29.44
C LEU A 23 3.90 20.20 -28.35
N ALA A 24 3.08 19.17 -28.37
CA ALA A 24 3.16 18.04 -27.43
C ALA A 24 4.52 17.32 -27.55
N GLY A 25 5.01 17.08 -28.77
CA GLY A 25 6.35 16.53 -29.03
C GLY A 25 7.49 17.44 -28.56
N ALA A 26 7.36 18.77 -28.74
CA ALA A 26 8.34 19.74 -28.26
C ALA A 26 8.31 19.89 -26.73
N VAL A 27 7.15 19.80 -26.09
CA VAL A 27 7.02 19.76 -24.63
C VAL A 27 7.60 18.46 -24.07
N ALA A 28 7.31 17.31 -24.70
CA ALA A 28 7.88 16.03 -24.30
C ALA A 28 9.41 15.96 -24.51
N SER A 29 9.91 16.51 -25.61
CA SER A 29 11.36 16.58 -25.85
C SER A 29 12.07 17.57 -24.92
N ARG A 30 11.45 18.73 -24.61
CA ARG A 30 11.97 19.65 -23.58
C ARG A 30 11.92 19.04 -22.19
N ARG A 31 10.88 18.27 -21.84
CA ARG A 31 10.84 17.49 -20.59
C ARG A 31 11.95 16.44 -20.56
N ARG A 32 12.16 15.66 -21.63
CA ARG A 32 13.27 14.70 -21.73
C ARG A 32 14.65 15.35 -21.68
N ALA A 33 14.88 16.48 -22.36
CA ALA A 33 16.13 17.21 -22.32
C ALA A 33 16.40 17.88 -20.96
N ARG A 34 15.36 18.30 -20.23
CA ARG A 34 15.46 18.76 -18.84
C ARG A 34 15.74 17.58 -17.90
N SER A 35 15.10 16.43 -18.08
CA SER A 35 15.31 15.20 -17.31
C SER A 35 16.74 14.68 -17.42
N SER A 36 17.39 14.77 -18.57
CA SER A 36 18.78 14.31 -18.75
C SER A 36 19.83 15.20 -18.02
N ARG A 37 19.47 16.41 -17.62
CA ARG A 37 20.31 17.32 -16.82
C ARG A 37 20.00 17.29 -15.33
N ARG A 38 18.87 16.67 -14.93
CA ARG A 38 18.40 16.62 -13.55
C ARG A 38 18.97 15.41 -12.82
N GLY A 39 19.31 15.58 -11.55
CA GLY A 39 19.86 14.54 -10.70
C GLY A 39 18.86 13.43 -10.32
N GLY A 40 17.59 13.56 -10.68
CA GLY A 40 16.52 12.61 -10.40
C GLY A 40 16.20 12.44 -8.92
N VAL A 41 15.46 11.39 -8.59
CA VAL A 41 15.07 11.03 -7.23
C VAL A 41 15.97 9.91 -6.69
N LEU A 42 16.39 10.04 -5.43
CA LEU A 42 17.14 9.03 -4.73
C LEU A 42 16.25 8.40 -3.65
N VAL A 43 16.06 7.09 -3.69
CA VAL A 43 15.33 6.32 -2.69
C VAL A 43 16.33 5.73 -1.70
N ALA A 44 16.14 6.01 -0.41
CA ALA A 44 16.94 5.47 0.68
C ALA A 44 16.11 4.51 1.53
N THR A 45 16.35 3.22 1.39
CA THR A 45 15.61 2.17 2.11
C THR A 45 16.51 1.01 2.49
N ARG A 46 16.21 0.37 3.61
CA ARG A 46 16.94 -0.83 4.03
C ARG A 46 16.44 -2.11 3.37
N ILE A 47 15.18 -2.14 2.98
CA ILE A 47 14.52 -3.31 2.40
C ILE A 47 14.04 -2.95 1.00
N HIS A 48 14.44 -3.73 0.03
CA HIS A 48 14.07 -3.55 -1.39
C HIS A 48 13.98 -4.91 -2.05
N LEU A 49 13.25 -5.02 -3.15
CA LEU A 49 13.21 -6.26 -3.92
C LEU A 49 14.65 -6.77 -4.25
N PRO A 50 14.90 -8.08 -4.21
CA PRO A 50 13.97 -9.20 -4.11
C PRO A 50 13.56 -9.61 -2.68
N GLU A 51 13.95 -8.87 -1.63
CA GLU A 51 13.46 -9.11 -0.28
C GLU A 51 11.98 -8.71 -0.20
N ALA A 52 11.08 -9.71 -0.21
CA ALA A 52 9.64 -9.49 -0.26
C ALA A 52 9.09 -8.96 1.08
N ALA A 53 8.72 -7.69 1.09
CA ALA A 53 8.10 -7.01 2.22
C ALA A 53 7.11 -5.95 1.69
N ALA A 54 6.16 -5.52 2.52
CA ALA A 54 5.22 -4.46 2.15
C ALA A 54 5.95 -3.17 1.69
N ALA A 55 7.06 -2.83 2.35
CA ALA A 55 7.94 -1.73 1.99
C ALA A 55 8.50 -1.88 0.57
N SER A 56 9.00 -3.08 0.23
CA SER A 56 9.62 -3.34 -1.08
C SER A 56 8.62 -3.18 -2.22
N PHE A 57 7.40 -3.72 -2.09
CA PHE A 57 6.36 -3.60 -3.11
C PHE A 57 5.87 -2.16 -3.26
N ARG A 58 5.71 -1.45 -2.13
CA ARG A 58 5.31 -0.05 -2.13
C ARG A 58 6.32 0.85 -2.82
N LEU A 59 7.61 0.69 -2.51
CA LEU A 59 8.68 1.48 -3.14
C LEU A 59 8.85 1.14 -4.61
N ASP A 60 8.80 -0.13 -4.98
CA ASP A 60 8.85 -0.58 -6.38
C ASP A 60 7.75 0.08 -7.22
N SER A 61 6.53 0.22 -6.67
CA SER A 61 5.44 0.88 -7.37
C SER A 61 5.68 2.39 -7.56
N VAL A 62 6.25 3.07 -6.55
CA VAL A 62 6.65 4.49 -6.65
C VAL A 62 7.78 4.67 -7.67
N GLU A 63 8.77 3.81 -7.64
CA GLU A 63 9.91 3.83 -8.56
C GLU A 63 9.46 3.64 -10.01
N LYS A 64 8.57 2.69 -10.26
CA LYS A 64 7.97 2.45 -11.59
C LYS A 64 7.17 3.66 -12.08
N ALA A 65 6.39 4.30 -11.22
CA ALA A 65 5.63 5.49 -11.55
C ALA A 65 6.55 6.68 -11.89
N LEU A 66 7.58 6.94 -11.08
CA LEU A 66 8.57 7.97 -11.35
C LEU A 66 9.30 7.75 -12.69
N VAL A 67 9.70 6.51 -12.97
CA VAL A 67 10.38 6.15 -14.23
C VAL A 67 9.43 6.30 -15.41
N ALA A 68 8.16 5.90 -15.28
CA ALA A 68 7.16 6.08 -16.34
C ALA A 68 6.97 7.57 -16.70
N ASP A 69 7.09 8.47 -15.73
CA ASP A 69 7.06 9.91 -15.92
C ASP A 69 8.41 10.50 -16.40
N GLY A 70 9.40 9.64 -16.64
CA GLY A 70 10.72 10.03 -17.14
C GLY A 70 11.64 10.64 -16.07
N VAL A 71 11.36 10.42 -14.80
CA VAL A 71 12.23 10.85 -13.69
C VAL A 71 13.28 9.77 -13.45
N PRO A 72 14.59 10.08 -13.51
CA PRO A 72 15.64 9.12 -13.17
C PRO A 72 15.57 8.72 -11.69
N VAL A 73 15.58 7.41 -11.41
CA VAL A 73 15.52 6.88 -10.05
C VAL A 73 16.79 6.14 -9.70
N ARG A 74 17.33 6.44 -8.52
CA ARG A 74 18.46 5.72 -7.92
C ARG A 74 18.07 5.23 -6.52
N VAL A 75 18.31 3.95 -6.25
CA VAL A 75 18.02 3.32 -4.97
C VAL A 75 19.32 3.00 -4.23
N LEU A 76 19.42 3.44 -2.98
CA LEU A 76 20.45 3.04 -2.03
C LEU A 76 19.84 2.11 -1.00
N THR A 77 20.17 0.81 -1.10
CA THR A 77 19.57 -0.22 -0.25
C THR A 77 20.61 -1.21 0.30
N SER A 78 20.16 -2.17 1.09
CA SER A 78 20.96 -3.29 1.57
C SER A 78 20.94 -4.47 0.60
N ARG A 79 21.91 -5.38 0.71
CA ARG A 79 21.82 -6.68 0.04
C ARG A 79 20.70 -7.50 0.67
N ALA A 80 19.90 -8.14 -0.15
CA ALA A 80 18.88 -9.06 0.30
C ALA A 80 19.52 -10.26 1.08
N PRO A 81 18.79 -10.90 2.00
CA PRO A 81 19.26 -12.12 2.65
C PRO A 81 19.48 -13.24 1.63
N ALA A 82 20.29 -14.24 2.01
CA ALA A 82 20.70 -15.31 1.09
C ALA A 82 19.54 -16.22 0.65
N ASP A 83 18.50 -16.29 1.45
CA ASP A 83 17.27 -17.06 1.21
C ASP A 83 16.17 -16.25 0.52
N ALA A 84 16.44 -14.99 0.19
CA ALA A 84 15.49 -14.19 -0.60
C ALA A 84 15.24 -14.85 -1.96
N PRO A 85 14.02 -14.80 -2.47
CA PRO A 85 13.72 -15.28 -3.81
C PRO A 85 14.70 -14.70 -4.82
N GLN A 86 15.16 -15.53 -5.76
CA GLN A 86 15.84 -15.00 -6.94
C GLN A 86 14.76 -14.26 -7.74
N GLY A 87 14.67 -12.95 -7.48
CA GLY A 87 13.65 -12.11 -8.08
C GLY A 87 13.98 -11.70 -9.51
N ASP A 88 13.02 -11.07 -10.12
CA ASP A 88 13.18 -10.38 -11.39
C ASP A 88 14.32 -9.36 -11.31
N PRO A 89 14.97 -9.05 -12.45
CA PRO A 89 15.97 -8.00 -12.50
C PRO A 89 15.37 -6.66 -12.00
N ASP A 90 16.23 -5.79 -11.50
CA ASP A 90 15.82 -4.46 -11.06
C ASP A 90 14.96 -3.78 -12.12
N PRO A 91 13.94 -2.98 -11.74
CA PRO A 91 13.04 -2.35 -12.69
C PRO A 91 13.82 -1.56 -13.77
N ALA A 92 13.41 -1.67 -15.02
CA ALA A 92 14.03 -0.94 -16.12
C ALA A 92 14.01 0.57 -15.84
N GLY A 93 15.15 1.23 -15.94
CA GLY A 93 15.28 2.67 -15.67
C GLY A 93 15.61 3.01 -14.21
N VAL A 94 15.63 2.04 -13.28
CA VAL A 94 16.03 2.23 -11.88
C VAL A 94 17.48 1.76 -11.68
N GLN A 95 18.31 2.58 -11.02
CA GLN A 95 19.68 2.23 -10.66
C GLN A 95 19.76 1.79 -9.21
N VAL A 96 19.80 0.49 -8.93
CA VAL A 96 19.84 -0.05 -7.57
C VAL A 96 21.29 -0.33 -7.13
N SER A 97 21.68 0.28 -6.01
CA SER A 97 22.99 0.09 -5.38
C SER A 97 22.84 -0.55 -4.00
N ARG A 98 23.29 -1.80 -3.87
CA ARG A 98 23.14 -2.63 -2.67
C ARG A 98 24.41 -2.66 -1.82
N TRP A 99 24.28 -2.44 -0.51
CA TRP A 99 25.38 -2.50 0.46
C TRP A 99 25.27 -3.74 1.35
N PRO A 100 26.38 -4.42 1.69
CA PRO A 100 26.35 -5.51 2.64
C PRO A 100 26.05 -4.98 4.04
N VAL A 101 25.19 -5.68 4.78
CA VAL A 101 24.76 -5.32 6.14
C VAL A 101 24.82 -6.51 7.06
N LEU A 102 24.86 -6.25 8.36
CA LEU A 102 24.73 -7.26 9.38
C LEU A 102 23.24 -7.61 9.53
N ARG A 103 22.96 -8.91 9.66
CA ARG A 103 21.60 -9.44 9.88
C ARG A 103 21.61 -10.32 11.13
N ASP A 104 20.46 -10.52 11.74
CA ASP A 104 20.30 -11.48 12.83
C ASP A 104 20.35 -12.93 12.34
N SER A 105 20.31 -13.89 13.25
CA SER A 105 20.34 -15.32 12.93
C SER A 105 19.16 -15.81 12.08
N SER A 106 18.10 -15.04 12.02
CA SER A 106 16.90 -15.32 11.20
C SER A 106 16.91 -14.58 9.85
N GLY A 107 18.04 -13.94 9.49
CA GLY A 107 18.20 -13.20 8.24
C GLY A 107 17.58 -11.80 8.25
N TYR A 108 16.95 -11.36 9.35
CA TYR A 108 16.33 -10.06 9.43
C TYR A 108 17.31 -8.96 9.83
N LEU A 109 17.05 -7.77 9.30
CA LEU A 109 17.80 -6.56 9.66
C LEU A 109 17.11 -5.92 10.88
N ARG A 110 17.45 -6.42 12.09
CA ARG A 110 16.87 -6.00 13.37
C ARG A 110 17.94 -5.68 14.40
N GLY A 111 17.69 -4.62 15.17
CA GLY A 111 18.58 -4.18 16.26
C GLY A 111 19.54 -3.07 15.87
N TYR A 112 20.13 -2.40 16.86
CA TYR A 112 20.92 -1.17 16.66
C TYR A 112 22.19 -1.39 15.83
N VAL A 113 22.92 -2.50 16.05
CA VAL A 113 24.17 -2.77 15.32
C VAL A 113 23.89 -3.09 13.85
N PRO A 114 22.92 -3.98 13.50
CA PRO A 114 22.48 -4.13 12.13
C PRO A 114 22.04 -2.81 11.48
N TYR A 115 21.29 -1.97 12.19
CA TYR A 115 20.85 -0.67 11.66
C TYR A 115 22.03 0.23 11.33
N LEU A 116 23.01 0.37 12.22
CA LEU A 116 24.20 1.17 11.99
C LEU A 116 25.06 0.65 10.82
N SER A 117 25.07 -0.67 10.58
CA SER A 117 25.78 -1.26 9.44
C SER A 117 25.22 -0.83 8.07
N PHE A 118 23.99 -0.35 8.03
CA PHE A 118 23.38 0.29 6.87
C PHE A 118 23.52 1.83 6.93
N ASP A 119 23.14 2.43 8.05
CA ASP A 119 22.95 3.88 8.20
C ASP A 119 24.28 4.66 8.06
N LEU A 120 25.40 4.14 8.60
CA LEU A 120 26.71 4.82 8.45
C LEU A 120 27.23 4.80 7.00
N PRO A 121 27.24 3.65 6.29
CA PRO A 121 27.54 3.64 4.86
C PRO A 121 26.57 4.48 4.02
N LEU A 122 25.28 4.52 4.39
CA LEU A 122 24.29 5.36 3.72
C LEU A 122 24.68 6.84 3.78
N ALA A 123 25.11 7.34 4.95
CA ALA A 123 25.56 8.72 5.10
C ALA A 123 26.67 9.07 4.09
N LEU A 124 27.70 8.21 4.00
CA LEU A 124 28.82 8.43 3.06
C LEU A 124 28.36 8.36 1.60
N ARG A 125 27.52 7.37 1.27
CA ARG A 125 26.98 7.19 -0.08
C ARG A 125 26.09 8.37 -0.49
N LEU A 126 25.27 8.89 0.42
CA LEU A 126 24.45 10.08 0.19
C LEU A 126 25.32 11.34 0.03
N LEU A 127 26.39 11.49 0.82
CA LEU A 127 27.30 12.63 0.71
C LEU A 127 28.05 12.65 -0.62
N THR A 128 28.42 11.49 -1.14
CA THR A 128 29.26 11.37 -2.36
C THR A 128 28.47 11.12 -3.65
N ALA A 129 27.19 10.73 -3.54
CA ALA A 129 26.36 10.53 -4.72
C ALA A 129 26.19 11.82 -5.54
N PRO A 130 26.01 11.74 -6.87
CA PRO A 130 25.54 12.89 -7.64
C PRO A 130 24.29 13.48 -6.99
N ARG A 131 24.22 14.83 -6.94
CA ARG A 131 23.14 15.52 -6.21
C ARG A 131 21.77 15.15 -6.80
N PRO A 132 20.90 14.48 -6.04
CA PRO A 132 19.52 14.27 -6.46
C PRO A 132 18.70 15.54 -6.29
N GLU A 133 17.55 15.62 -6.95
CA GLU A 133 16.59 16.70 -6.79
C GLU A 133 15.78 16.54 -5.51
N ALA A 134 15.45 15.29 -5.14
CA ALA A 134 14.82 14.94 -3.88
C ALA A 134 15.29 13.57 -3.40
N VAL A 135 15.13 13.32 -2.09
CA VAL A 135 15.35 12.00 -1.48
C VAL A 135 14.02 11.48 -0.94
N LEU A 136 13.63 10.27 -1.32
CA LEU A 136 12.52 9.53 -0.68
C LEU A 136 13.13 8.58 0.36
N VAL A 137 12.62 8.60 1.59
CA VAL A 137 13.11 7.75 2.68
C VAL A 137 11.96 7.13 3.45
N GLU A 138 12.12 5.86 3.80
CA GLU A 138 11.23 5.12 4.70
C GLU A 138 11.85 4.90 6.09
N PRO A 139 11.04 4.57 7.12
CA PRO A 139 11.54 4.13 8.40
C PRO A 139 12.61 3.04 8.27
N PRO A 140 13.42 2.94 9.29
CA PRO A 140 13.28 3.39 10.65
C PRO A 140 13.84 4.80 10.91
N PRO A 141 13.56 5.33 12.11
CA PRO A 141 13.98 6.68 12.52
C PRO A 141 15.47 6.96 12.38
N THR A 142 16.33 5.94 12.56
CA THR A 142 17.79 6.10 12.43
C THR A 142 18.21 6.41 11.01
N THR A 143 17.62 5.72 10.03
CA THR A 143 17.84 6.00 8.60
C THR A 143 17.32 7.39 8.23
N GLY A 144 16.13 7.77 8.70
CA GLY A 144 15.59 9.11 8.49
C GLY A 144 16.44 10.22 9.10
N ALA A 145 16.99 10.01 10.28
CA ALA A 145 17.90 10.99 10.91
C ALA A 145 19.18 11.18 10.09
N VAL A 146 19.76 10.10 9.58
CA VAL A 146 20.93 10.18 8.67
C VAL A 146 20.56 10.93 7.39
N VAL A 147 19.43 10.59 6.77
CA VAL A 147 18.97 11.31 5.58
C VAL A 147 18.79 12.79 5.89
N ARG A 148 18.09 13.17 6.97
CA ARG A 148 17.90 14.55 7.36
C ARG A 148 19.23 15.31 7.51
N VAL A 149 20.18 14.76 8.23
CA VAL A 149 21.49 15.42 8.44
C VAL A 149 22.21 15.66 7.11
N VAL A 150 22.30 14.62 6.28
CA VAL A 150 23.03 14.73 5.00
C VAL A 150 22.30 15.65 4.02
N THR A 151 20.98 15.55 3.92
CA THR A 151 20.18 16.38 3.01
C THR A 151 20.18 17.84 3.42
N THR A 152 20.17 18.14 4.74
CA THR A 152 20.35 19.51 5.25
C THR A 152 21.70 20.09 4.84
N VAL A 153 22.81 19.36 5.03
CA VAL A 153 24.16 19.80 4.63
C VAL A 153 24.25 20.02 3.11
N ARG A 154 23.60 19.18 2.33
CA ARG A 154 23.61 19.24 0.87
C ARG A 154 22.51 20.13 0.28
N ARG A 155 21.63 20.70 1.11
CA ARG A 155 20.46 21.50 0.71
C ARG A 155 19.58 20.75 -0.30
N ILE A 156 19.23 19.49 0.01
CA ILE A 156 18.37 18.62 -0.79
C ILE A 156 17.06 18.42 -0.02
N PRO A 157 15.89 18.65 -0.62
CA PRO A 157 14.62 18.30 0.03
C PRO A 157 14.45 16.78 0.11
N TYR A 158 13.71 16.31 1.12
CA TYR A 158 13.35 14.90 1.20
C TYR A 158 11.89 14.69 1.59
N VAL A 159 11.35 13.53 1.18
CA VAL A 159 10.04 13.05 1.49
C VAL A 159 10.16 11.88 2.46
N TRP A 160 9.42 11.94 3.57
CA TRP A 160 9.32 10.84 4.54
C TRP A 160 8.10 9.98 4.24
N TYR A 161 8.29 8.69 4.00
CA TYR A 161 7.17 7.75 3.82
C TYR A 161 6.85 7.07 5.15
N ALA A 162 5.84 7.55 5.86
CA ALA A 162 5.38 7.02 7.15
C ALA A 162 4.46 5.81 6.94
N ALA A 163 5.03 4.63 6.91
CA ALA A 163 4.27 3.38 6.87
C ALA A 163 3.65 3.01 8.23
N ASP A 164 4.31 3.42 9.29
CA ASP A 164 3.92 3.25 10.69
C ASP A 164 4.63 4.30 11.56
N VAL A 165 4.32 4.31 12.86
CA VAL A 165 5.01 5.15 13.87
C VAL A 165 5.80 4.23 14.80
N TRP A 166 7.11 4.21 14.61
CA TRP A 166 8.03 3.31 15.31
C TRP A 166 8.07 3.51 16.83
N SER A 167 7.95 4.74 17.30
CA SER A 167 7.88 5.04 18.73
C SER A 167 6.62 4.46 19.38
N ALA A 168 5.49 4.44 18.68
CA ALA A 168 4.26 3.81 19.15
C ALA A 168 4.41 2.27 19.18
N ALA A 169 5.00 1.69 18.13
CA ALA A 169 5.31 0.25 18.10
C ALA A 169 6.29 -0.16 19.21
N ALA A 170 7.32 0.64 19.49
CA ALA A 170 8.24 0.38 20.60
C ALA A 170 7.53 0.42 21.96
N ALA A 171 6.60 1.35 22.17
CA ALA A 171 5.81 1.43 23.40
C ALA A 171 4.92 0.18 23.59
N SER A 172 4.27 -0.29 22.53
CA SER A 172 3.39 -1.48 22.58
C SER A 172 4.12 -2.78 22.85
N THR A 173 5.43 -2.88 22.53
CA THR A 173 6.25 -4.07 22.77
C THR A 173 6.87 -4.12 24.17
N GLY A 174 6.56 -3.18 25.07
CA GLY A 174 7.07 -3.14 26.43
C GLY A 174 8.54 -2.70 26.53
N ALA A 175 9.06 -1.97 25.56
CA ALA A 175 10.40 -1.40 25.63
C ALA A 175 10.51 -0.41 26.79
N ALA A 176 11.72 -0.31 27.39
CA ALA A 176 11.95 0.61 28.49
C ALA A 176 11.63 2.08 28.08
N ASP A 177 11.02 2.85 28.97
CA ASP A 177 10.57 4.23 28.70
C ASP A 177 11.67 5.13 28.11
N ILE A 178 12.92 4.94 28.56
CA ILE A 178 14.04 5.71 28.04
C ILE A 178 14.30 5.42 26.56
N VAL A 179 14.12 4.17 26.12
CA VAL A 179 14.24 3.75 24.72
C VAL A 179 13.11 4.32 23.91
N VAL A 180 11.87 4.22 24.39
CA VAL A 180 10.68 4.80 23.72
C VAL A 180 10.85 6.31 23.52
N LYS A 181 11.28 7.03 24.56
CA LYS A 181 11.56 8.47 24.48
C LYS A 181 12.68 8.82 23.50
N ALA A 182 13.74 8.00 23.44
CA ALA A 182 14.84 8.21 22.49
C ALA A 182 14.38 7.98 21.04
N VAL A 183 13.66 6.89 20.78
CA VAL A 183 13.08 6.59 19.46
C VAL A 183 12.12 7.71 19.04
N ARG A 184 11.22 8.13 19.93
CA ARG A 184 10.27 9.23 19.66
C ARG A 184 10.97 10.54 19.27
N ARG A 185 12.02 10.94 19.98
CA ARG A 185 12.80 12.15 19.65
C ARG A 185 13.50 12.02 18.30
N LEU A 186 14.08 10.86 18.02
CA LEU A 186 14.76 10.61 16.76
C LEU A 186 13.79 10.60 15.58
N GLU A 187 12.63 10.00 15.78
CA GLU A 187 11.56 9.94 14.78
C GLU A 187 10.98 11.35 14.52
N ALA A 188 10.67 12.12 15.57
CA ALA A 188 10.25 13.51 15.46
C ALA A 188 11.32 14.37 14.73
N PHE A 189 12.60 14.13 15.04
CA PHE A 189 13.71 14.79 14.33
C PHE A 189 13.70 14.40 12.84
N ALA A 190 13.61 13.12 12.50
CA ALA A 190 13.61 12.68 11.11
C ALA A 190 12.42 13.27 10.32
N ILE A 191 11.21 13.20 10.88
CA ILE A 191 9.98 13.69 10.22
C ILE A 191 9.93 15.22 10.12
N GLY A 192 10.32 15.91 11.19
CA GLY A 192 10.21 17.38 11.28
C GLY A 192 11.00 18.16 10.21
N GLY A 193 11.98 17.53 9.57
CA GLY A 193 12.77 18.14 8.49
C GLY A 193 12.31 17.79 7.08
N ALA A 194 11.33 16.88 6.92
CA ALA A 194 10.83 16.45 5.61
C ALA A 194 10.06 17.58 4.92
N ALA A 195 10.25 17.76 3.62
CA ALA A 195 9.47 18.71 2.81
C ALA A 195 8.01 18.23 2.69
N ARG A 196 7.81 16.93 2.54
CA ARG A 196 6.48 16.27 2.57
C ARG A 196 6.56 14.98 3.37
N VAL A 197 5.43 14.60 3.94
CA VAL A 197 5.23 13.33 4.65
C VAL A 197 4.10 12.58 3.98
N ILE A 198 4.34 11.35 3.56
CA ILE A 198 3.34 10.44 3.03
C ILE A 198 2.95 9.48 4.16
N ALA A 199 1.70 9.52 4.60
CA ALA A 199 1.15 8.60 5.60
C ALA A 199 0.27 7.55 4.95
N VAL A 200 0.31 6.31 5.42
CA VAL A 200 -0.47 5.20 4.83
C VAL A 200 -1.94 5.20 5.23
N ASN A 201 -2.33 6.00 6.20
CA ASN A 201 -3.71 6.24 6.59
C ASN A 201 -3.81 7.44 7.55
N ASP A 202 -5.05 7.89 7.85
CA ASP A 202 -5.31 9.03 8.73
C ASP A 202 -4.84 8.78 10.18
N GLY A 203 -4.84 7.53 10.65
CA GLY A 203 -4.31 7.18 11.98
C GLY A 203 -2.82 7.45 12.09
N VAL A 204 -2.05 7.02 11.08
CA VAL A 204 -0.61 7.32 10.98
C VAL A 204 -0.39 8.82 10.80
N ALA A 205 -1.21 9.49 9.99
CA ALA A 205 -1.11 10.94 9.78
C ALA A 205 -1.30 11.72 11.09
N ARG A 206 -2.30 11.38 11.89
CA ARG A 206 -2.54 11.98 13.22
C ARG A 206 -1.39 11.69 14.18
N SER A 207 -0.95 10.44 14.29
CA SER A 207 0.16 10.06 15.17
C SER A 207 1.47 10.77 14.79
N VAL A 208 1.70 10.99 13.50
CA VAL A 208 2.86 11.77 13.02
C VAL A 208 2.72 13.24 13.39
N ALA A 209 1.53 13.84 13.26
CA ALA A 209 1.28 15.23 13.67
C ALA A 209 1.53 15.41 15.17
N GLU A 210 0.99 14.53 16.01
CA GLU A 210 1.24 14.51 17.45
C GLU A 210 2.74 14.37 17.80
N LEU A 211 3.45 13.54 17.04
CA LEU A 211 4.88 13.29 17.24
C LEU A 211 5.73 14.53 17.03
N VAL A 212 5.39 15.35 16.06
CA VAL A 212 6.10 16.62 15.76
C VAL A 212 5.50 17.82 16.49
N ASN A 213 4.50 17.62 17.35
CA ASN A 213 3.74 18.65 18.08
C ASN A 213 3.10 19.69 17.15
N ALA A 214 2.60 19.26 15.98
CA ALA A 214 1.81 20.11 15.12
C ALA A 214 0.44 20.39 15.78
N ALA A 215 0.00 21.63 15.75
CA ALA A 215 -1.33 21.98 16.21
C ALA A 215 -2.39 21.42 15.24
N GLU A 216 -3.60 21.14 15.74
CA GLU A 216 -4.70 20.63 14.90
C GLU A 216 -5.09 21.59 13.78
N ASP A 217 -4.88 22.90 14.00
CA ASP A 217 -5.14 24.01 13.07
C ASP A 217 -3.88 24.53 12.34
N ASP A 218 -2.78 23.75 12.35
CA ASP A 218 -1.55 24.13 11.66
C ASP A 218 -1.66 23.85 10.13
N ASP A 219 -2.13 24.86 9.41
CA ASP A 219 -2.27 24.82 7.95
C ASP A 219 -0.96 24.45 7.24
N ALA A 220 0.18 24.90 7.75
CA ALA A 220 1.49 24.59 7.16
C ALA A 220 1.82 23.10 7.32
N TRP A 221 1.44 22.49 8.44
CA TRP A 221 1.59 21.06 8.64
C TRP A 221 0.61 20.27 7.80
N ALA A 222 -0.67 20.70 7.74
CA ALA A 222 -1.69 20.07 6.92
C ALA A 222 -1.31 20.04 5.41
N GLN A 223 -0.60 21.05 4.94
CA GLN A 223 -0.06 21.07 3.57
C GLN A 223 1.14 20.13 3.37
N ARG A 224 1.88 19.78 4.41
CA ARG A 224 3.05 18.90 4.33
C ARG A 224 2.70 17.43 4.36
N ILE A 225 1.60 17.04 5.01
CA ILE A 225 1.19 15.65 5.13
C ILE A 225 0.18 15.28 4.04
N ARG A 226 0.37 14.10 3.46
CA ARG A 226 -0.55 13.52 2.46
C ARG A 226 -0.82 12.07 2.84
N VAL A 227 -2.07 11.64 2.72
CA VAL A 227 -2.45 10.24 2.94
C VAL A 227 -2.45 9.52 1.61
N VAL A 228 -1.58 8.51 1.49
CA VAL A 228 -1.55 7.58 0.37
C VAL A 228 -1.69 6.17 0.93
N PRO A 229 -2.88 5.59 0.85
CA PRO A 229 -3.14 4.26 1.39
C PRO A 229 -2.30 3.18 0.72
N ASN A 230 -2.05 2.08 1.47
CA ASN A 230 -1.40 0.91 0.88
C ASN A 230 -2.27 0.30 -0.22
N GLY A 231 -1.61 -0.14 -1.28
CA GLY A 231 -2.21 -0.87 -2.39
C GLY A 231 -1.96 -2.36 -2.33
N ILE A 232 -2.56 -3.06 -3.29
CA ILE A 232 -2.38 -4.49 -3.50
C ILE A 232 -1.99 -4.78 -4.95
N ASP A 233 -1.33 -5.91 -5.17
CA ASP A 233 -0.97 -6.39 -6.52
C ASP A 233 -2.21 -6.97 -7.20
N THR A 234 -2.79 -6.19 -8.10
CA THR A 234 -3.97 -6.57 -8.90
C THR A 234 -3.66 -7.57 -10.00
N ALA A 235 -2.39 -7.81 -10.34
CA ALA A 235 -2.00 -8.89 -11.22
C ALA A 235 -2.08 -10.28 -10.53
N VAL A 236 -1.90 -10.32 -9.20
CA VAL A 236 -2.08 -11.53 -8.39
C VAL A 236 -3.54 -11.70 -7.97
N PHE A 237 -4.14 -10.62 -7.47
CA PHE A 237 -5.54 -10.60 -7.02
C PHE A 237 -6.41 -9.99 -8.12
N ASP A 238 -6.66 -10.79 -9.15
CA ASP A 238 -7.41 -10.44 -10.35
C ASP A 238 -8.75 -11.17 -10.40
N ALA A 239 -9.81 -10.47 -10.78
CA ALA A 239 -11.16 -11.02 -10.87
C ALA A 239 -11.32 -12.07 -12.00
N HIS A 240 -10.47 -12.01 -13.02
CA HIS A 240 -10.53 -12.89 -14.19
C HIS A 240 -9.80 -14.23 -14.04
N GLY A 241 -9.07 -14.41 -12.93
CA GLY A 241 -8.34 -15.65 -12.68
C GLY A 241 -9.26 -16.84 -12.36
N PRO A 242 -8.72 -18.05 -12.30
CA PRO A 242 -9.50 -19.25 -11.98
C PRO A 242 -9.98 -19.24 -10.53
N SER A 243 -11.17 -19.79 -10.29
CA SER A 243 -11.64 -20.19 -8.96
C SER A 243 -11.26 -21.64 -8.64
N ALA A 244 -11.37 -22.05 -7.37
CA ALA A 244 -11.10 -23.42 -6.95
C ALA A 244 -12.00 -24.42 -7.67
N SER A 245 -11.40 -25.45 -8.25
CA SER A 245 -12.14 -26.53 -8.93
C SER A 245 -12.99 -27.31 -7.94
N GLU A 246 -14.04 -28.00 -8.45
CA GLU A 246 -14.87 -28.88 -7.63
C GLU A 246 -14.03 -29.95 -6.92
N GLN A 247 -13.02 -30.50 -7.61
CA GLN A 247 -12.12 -31.47 -7.02
C GLN A 247 -11.32 -30.87 -5.86
N ALA A 248 -10.70 -29.70 -6.04
CA ALA A 248 -9.93 -29.03 -4.99
C ALA A 248 -10.81 -28.68 -3.78
N ARG A 249 -12.06 -28.26 -4.03
CA ARG A 249 -13.05 -28.02 -2.99
C ARG A 249 -13.40 -29.29 -2.21
N ALA A 250 -13.67 -30.39 -2.92
CA ALA A 250 -14.00 -31.68 -2.32
C ALA A 250 -12.83 -32.24 -1.48
N GLU A 251 -11.59 -32.07 -1.93
CA GLU A 251 -10.37 -32.53 -1.21
C GLU A 251 -10.24 -31.91 0.19
N ILE A 252 -10.70 -30.67 0.39
CA ILE A 252 -10.69 -30.01 1.70
C ILE A 252 -12.03 -30.10 2.43
N GLY A 253 -13.05 -30.80 1.87
CA GLY A 253 -14.37 -30.94 2.47
C GLY A 253 -15.33 -29.77 2.22
N LEU A 254 -15.07 -28.97 1.21
CA LEU A 254 -15.90 -27.83 0.83
C LEU A 254 -16.94 -28.26 -0.21
N SER A 255 -18.21 -28.45 0.20
CA SER A 255 -19.27 -28.98 -0.63
C SER A 255 -20.39 -27.98 -0.98
N GLY A 256 -20.51 -26.89 -0.19
CA GLY A 256 -21.55 -25.87 -0.33
C GLY A 256 -21.02 -24.48 -0.70
N PRO A 257 -21.90 -23.47 -0.70
CA PRO A 257 -21.50 -22.08 -0.73
C PRO A 257 -20.65 -21.75 0.51
N TYR A 258 -19.58 -20.97 0.33
CA TYR A 258 -18.67 -20.73 1.42
C TYR A 258 -18.24 -19.27 1.52
N PHE A 259 -17.98 -18.86 2.73
CA PHE A 259 -17.29 -17.62 3.06
C PHE A 259 -15.79 -17.90 3.29
N VAL A 260 -14.92 -16.98 2.93
CA VAL A 260 -13.48 -17.16 3.10
C VAL A 260 -12.88 -16.10 4.02
N TYR A 261 -12.07 -16.53 4.98
CA TYR A 261 -11.18 -15.68 5.76
C TYR A 261 -9.73 -16.00 5.35
N ALA A 262 -9.07 -15.09 4.64
CA ALA A 262 -7.72 -15.32 4.14
C ALA A 262 -6.70 -14.43 4.83
N GLY A 263 -5.70 -15.04 5.52
CA GLY A 263 -4.58 -14.34 6.13
C GLY A 263 -4.44 -14.59 7.64
N THR A 264 -3.72 -13.69 8.32
CA THR A 264 -3.48 -13.79 9.75
C THR A 264 -4.75 -13.53 10.55
N ALA A 265 -5.03 -14.37 11.55
CA ALA A 265 -6.09 -14.20 12.54
C ALA A 265 -5.44 -13.88 13.90
N SER A 266 -5.40 -12.60 14.24
CA SER A 266 -4.92 -12.09 15.52
C SER A 266 -6.09 -11.84 16.48
N GLU A 267 -5.84 -11.82 17.77
CA GLU A 267 -6.85 -11.63 18.82
C GLU A 267 -7.64 -10.34 18.65
N TRP A 268 -6.97 -9.25 18.24
CA TRP A 268 -7.61 -7.96 18.01
C TRP A 268 -8.56 -7.95 16.80
N GLN A 269 -8.51 -8.96 15.94
CA GLN A 269 -9.45 -9.10 14.84
C GLN A 269 -10.74 -9.77 15.28
N GLY A 270 -10.72 -10.67 16.28
CA GLY A 270 -11.91 -11.33 16.80
C GLY A 270 -12.65 -12.14 15.74
N ALA A 271 -11.94 -12.91 14.93
CA ALA A 271 -12.51 -13.64 13.79
C ALA A 271 -13.39 -14.84 14.17
N ASP A 272 -13.41 -15.23 15.44
CA ASP A 272 -14.33 -16.20 16.04
C ASP A 272 -15.80 -15.77 15.90
N VAL A 273 -16.09 -14.47 15.80
CA VAL A 273 -17.43 -13.94 15.56
C VAL A 273 -18.09 -14.57 14.33
N PHE A 274 -17.32 -14.90 13.29
CA PHE A 274 -17.85 -15.54 12.08
C PHE A 274 -18.27 -16.98 12.31
N VAL A 275 -17.58 -17.71 13.19
CA VAL A 275 -17.96 -19.07 13.57
C VAL A 275 -19.28 -19.07 14.35
N HIS A 276 -19.42 -18.15 15.29
CA HIS A 276 -20.66 -17.98 16.07
C HIS A 276 -21.83 -17.50 15.20
N ALA A 277 -21.57 -16.66 14.20
CA ALA A 277 -22.56 -16.23 13.22
C ALA A 277 -22.98 -17.40 12.32
N LEU A 278 -22.04 -18.22 11.84
CA LEU A 278 -22.35 -19.38 11.00
C LEU A 278 -23.31 -20.35 11.70
N ALA A 279 -23.17 -20.55 13.01
CA ALA A 279 -24.11 -21.37 13.79
C ALA A 279 -25.58 -20.93 13.64
N GLN A 280 -25.79 -19.60 13.51
CA GLN A 280 -27.12 -19.02 13.29
C GLN A 280 -27.55 -19.11 11.83
N VAL A 281 -26.65 -18.89 10.89
CA VAL A 281 -26.90 -18.95 9.44
C VAL A 281 -27.31 -20.36 9.03
N ARG A 282 -26.66 -21.39 9.54
CA ARG A 282 -26.92 -22.79 9.19
C ARG A 282 -28.28 -23.31 9.60
N ARG A 283 -29.07 -22.57 10.38
CA ARG A 283 -30.48 -22.89 10.66
C ARG A 283 -31.36 -22.73 9.42
N THR A 284 -31.02 -21.81 8.54
CA THR A 284 -31.72 -21.52 7.28
C THR A 284 -30.96 -21.96 6.04
N HIS A 285 -29.63 -21.96 6.11
CA HIS A 285 -28.71 -22.35 5.02
C HIS A 285 -27.75 -23.46 5.51
N PRO A 286 -28.23 -24.70 5.67
CA PRO A 286 -27.48 -25.78 6.33
C PRO A 286 -26.20 -26.18 5.59
N SER A 287 -26.09 -25.88 4.28
CA SER A 287 -24.92 -26.14 3.44
C SER A 287 -23.87 -25.06 3.49
N ALA A 288 -24.14 -23.92 4.14
CA ALA A 288 -23.16 -22.84 4.24
C ALA A 288 -21.94 -23.25 5.07
N GLN A 289 -20.74 -22.92 4.58
CA GLN A 289 -19.45 -23.28 5.17
C GLN A 289 -18.55 -22.06 5.33
N LEU A 290 -17.58 -22.15 6.26
CA LEU A 290 -16.46 -21.20 6.40
C LEU A 290 -15.15 -21.87 6.01
N LEU A 291 -14.35 -21.18 5.22
CA LEU A 291 -12.96 -21.53 4.92
C LEU A 291 -12.02 -20.51 5.54
N PHE A 292 -11.25 -20.93 6.53
CA PHE A 292 -10.13 -20.15 7.07
C PHE A 292 -8.83 -20.60 6.40
N LEU A 293 -8.17 -19.66 5.69
CA LEU A 293 -6.84 -19.85 5.08
C LEU A 293 -5.84 -19.00 5.82
N GLY A 294 -5.01 -19.60 6.69
CA GLY A 294 -4.05 -18.75 7.38
C GLY A 294 -3.44 -19.34 8.62
N ARG A 295 -3.10 -18.44 9.52
CA ARG A 295 -2.49 -18.72 10.83
C ARG A 295 -2.70 -17.52 11.75
N GLY A 296 -2.34 -17.62 13.01
CA GLY A 296 -2.37 -16.46 13.91
C GLY A 296 -2.54 -16.86 15.37
N SER A 297 -2.45 -15.89 16.27
CA SER A 297 -2.57 -16.14 17.71
C SER A 297 -3.98 -16.61 18.12
N ALA A 298 -5.04 -16.14 17.39
CA ALA A 298 -6.42 -16.57 17.63
C ALA A 298 -6.79 -17.92 16.97
N TRP A 299 -5.85 -18.57 16.27
CA TRP A 299 -6.15 -19.79 15.49
C TRP A 299 -6.71 -20.94 16.33
N GLN A 300 -6.15 -21.13 17.53
CA GLN A 300 -6.62 -22.17 18.44
C GLN A 300 -8.04 -21.91 18.96
N GLU A 301 -8.35 -20.67 19.32
CA GLU A 301 -9.68 -20.25 19.77
C GLU A 301 -10.72 -20.46 18.68
N ILE A 302 -10.42 -20.04 17.44
CA ILE A 302 -11.29 -20.24 16.28
C ILE A 302 -11.52 -21.73 16.02
N THR A 303 -10.46 -22.54 16.08
CA THR A 303 -10.57 -24.02 15.92
C THR A 303 -11.44 -24.63 17.00
N GLN A 304 -11.32 -24.19 18.25
CA GLN A 304 -12.15 -24.65 19.34
C GLN A 304 -13.62 -24.26 19.14
N ALA A 305 -13.92 -23.04 18.74
CA ALA A 305 -15.28 -22.62 18.42
C ALA A 305 -15.84 -23.42 17.23
N ALA A 306 -15.05 -23.64 16.19
CA ALA A 306 -15.45 -24.44 15.03
C ALA A 306 -15.81 -25.88 15.39
N SER A 307 -15.12 -26.52 16.34
CA SER A 307 -15.40 -27.88 16.81
C SER A 307 -16.76 -28.04 17.50
N GLN A 308 -17.37 -26.98 17.92
CA GLN A 308 -18.70 -26.97 18.56
C GLN A 308 -19.85 -27.00 17.53
N LEU A 309 -19.57 -26.74 16.26
CA LEU A 309 -20.59 -26.73 15.21
C LEU A 309 -20.86 -28.16 14.69
N PRO A 310 -22.13 -28.52 14.49
CA PRO A 310 -22.47 -29.81 13.90
C PRO A 310 -22.01 -29.85 12.43
N ALA A 311 -21.57 -31.03 12.00
CA ALA A 311 -21.33 -31.30 10.58
C ALA A 311 -22.57 -31.06 9.73
N GLY A 312 -22.38 -30.88 8.42
CA GLY A 312 -23.46 -30.80 7.45
C GLY A 312 -24.23 -32.10 7.27
N VAL A 313 -25.30 -32.03 6.48
CA VAL A 313 -26.16 -33.19 6.19
C VAL A 313 -25.37 -34.35 5.58
N ASP A 314 -24.34 -34.03 4.78
CA ASP A 314 -23.45 -34.99 4.12
C ASP A 314 -22.20 -35.33 4.94
N GLY A 315 -22.16 -34.95 6.23
CA GLY A 315 -20.98 -35.12 7.08
C GLY A 315 -19.87 -34.10 6.80
N ALA A 316 -20.07 -33.15 5.89
CA ALA A 316 -19.09 -32.12 5.58
C ALA A 316 -18.89 -31.17 6.78
N PRO A 317 -17.64 -30.74 7.06
CA PRO A 317 -17.35 -29.82 8.16
C PRO A 317 -18.01 -28.45 7.93
N ALA A 318 -18.55 -27.85 9.00
CA ALA A 318 -19.09 -26.49 8.92
C ALA A 318 -17.99 -25.43 8.68
N VAL A 319 -16.83 -25.67 9.29
CA VAL A 319 -15.66 -24.78 9.21
C VAL A 319 -14.45 -25.61 8.82
N ILE A 320 -13.74 -25.15 7.81
CA ILE A 320 -12.48 -25.73 7.33
C ILE A 320 -11.34 -24.80 7.79
N MET A 321 -10.41 -25.37 8.55
CA MET A 321 -9.20 -24.69 9.01
C MET A 321 -8.01 -25.15 8.16
N HIS A 322 -7.60 -24.32 7.20
CA HIS A 322 -6.51 -24.65 6.27
C HIS A 322 -5.29 -23.76 6.57
N PRO A 323 -4.07 -24.31 6.52
CA PRO A 323 -2.84 -23.51 6.68
C PRO A 323 -2.77 -22.34 5.71
N ALA A 324 -1.86 -21.39 6.00
CA ALA A 324 -1.58 -20.29 5.08
C ALA A 324 -1.06 -20.83 3.74
N VAL A 325 -1.57 -20.25 2.66
CA VAL A 325 -1.21 -20.57 1.27
C VAL A 325 -0.56 -19.35 0.60
N PRO A 326 0.19 -19.54 -0.51
CA PRO A 326 0.69 -18.42 -1.30
C PRO A 326 -0.43 -17.51 -1.80
N ALA A 327 -0.10 -16.25 -2.05
CA ALA A 327 -1.08 -15.21 -2.46
C ALA A 327 -1.91 -15.61 -3.70
N ALA A 328 -1.25 -16.19 -4.72
CA ALA A 328 -1.93 -16.65 -5.93
C ALA A 328 -2.95 -17.76 -5.66
N GLU A 329 -2.64 -18.68 -4.73
CA GLU A 329 -3.57 -19.73 -4.32
C GLU A 329 -4.71 -19.18 -3.46
N ALA A 330 -4.42 -18.24 -2.55
CA ALA A 330 -5.45 -17.55 -1.78
C ALA A 330 -6.44 -16.82 -2.71
N ALA A 331 -5.96 -16.24 -3.81
CA ALA A 331 -6.79 -15.60 -4.83
C ALA A 331 -7.76 -16.58 -5.49
N VAL A 332 -7.32 -17.82 -5.77
CA VAL A 332 -8.18 -18.89 -6.31
C VAL A 332 -9.37 -19.20 -5.38
N TRP A 333 -9.11 -19.30 -4.08
CA TRP A 333 -10.15 -19.54 -3.08
C TRP A 333 -11.05 -18.31 -2.87
N GLN A 334 -10.52 -17.10 -2.96
CA GLN A 334 -11.35 -15.90 -2.84
C GLN A 334 -12.35 -15.76 -3.96
N ARG A 335 -11.98 -15.98 -5.23
CA ARG A 335 -12.87 -15.84 -6.40
C ARG A 335 -14.13 -16.71 -6.35
N GLY A 336 -14.07 -17.86 -5.71
CA GLY A 336 -15.20 -18.78 -5.58
C GLY A 336 -16.10 -18.54 -4.37
N ALA A 337 -15.73 -17.63 -3.46
CA ALA A 337 -16.45 -17.41 -2.21
C ALA A 337 -17.73 -16.58 -2.39
N VAL A 338 -18.68 -16.75 -1.47
CA VAL A 338 -19.88 -15.90 -1.34
C VAL A 338 -19.45 -14.48 -0.96
N ALA A 339 -18.62 -14.37 0.08
CA ALA A 339 -17.97 -13.14 0.49
C ALA A 339 -16.68 -13.46 1.26
N ALA A 340 -15.75 -12.51 1.27
CA ALA A 340 -14.57 -12.54 2.10
C ALA A 340 -14.88 -11.92 3.47
N LEU A 341 -14.44 -12.60 4.53
CA LEU A 341 -14.67 -12.21 5.91
C LEU A 341 -13.47 -11.39 6.43
N VAL A 342 -13.77 -10.24 6.96
CA VAL A 342 -12.78 -9.37 7.60
C VAL A 342 -13.36 -8.79 8.87
N SER A 343 -12.60 -8.76 9.95
CA SER A 343 -13.05 -8.19 11.20
C SER A 343 -11.98 -7.39 11.92
N ILE A 344 -12.40 -6.40 12.68
CA ILE A 344 -11.62 -5.66 13.67
C ILE A 344 -12.50 -5.50 14.90
N LYS A 345 -12.03 -6.07 16.03
CA LYS A 345 -12.75 -5.97 17.30
C LYS A 345 -12.68 -4.53 17.81
N PRO A 346 -13.82 -3.86 18.03
CA PRO A 346 -13.84 -2.46 18.43
C PRO A 346 -13.13 -2.21 19.76
N GLY A 347 -12.52 -1.03 19.91
CA GLY A 347 -11.91 -0.58 21.15
C GLY A 347 -10.59 -1.26 21.52
N GLN A 348 -9.96 -1.98 20.59
CA GLN A 348 -8.64 -2.58 20.78
C GLN A 348 -7.48 -1.68 20.28
N GLY A 349 -7.78 -0.45 19.88
CA GLY A 349 -6.79 0.51 19.37
C GLY A 349 -6.40 0.30 17.90
N TYR A 350 -7.12 -0.56 17.17
CA TYR A 350 -6.89 -0.86 15.76
C TYR A 350 -8.06 -0.43 14.85
N ASP A 351 -9.01 0.34 15.38
CA ASP A 351 -10.21 0.77 14.63
C ASP A 351 -9.89 1.57 13.37
N PHE A 352 -8.71 2.21 13.33
CA PHE A 352 -8.19 2.94 12.16
C PHE A 352 -7.53 2.05 11.10
N ALA A 353 -7.31 0.77 11.40
CA ALA A 353 -6.57 -0.11 10.49
C ALA A 353 -7.39 -0.46 9.24
N TYR A 354 -6.68 -0.62 8.12
CA TYR A 354 -7.23 -1.08 6.86
C TYR A 354 -6.55 -2.39 6.45
N PRO A 355 -7.12 -3.54 6.80
CA PRO A 355 -6.52 -4.84 6.50
C PRO A 355 -6.45 -5.09 4.98
N THR A 356 -5.28 -5.49 4.48
CA THR A 356 -5.07 -5.79 3.05
C THR A 356 -5.93 -6.92 2.52
N LYS A 357 -6.48 -7.78 3.39
CA LYS A 357 -7.43 -8.84 3.02
C LYS A 357 -8.76 -8.31 2.43
N VAL A 358 -9.14 -7.07 2.77
CA VAL A 358 -10.25 -6.36 2.10
C VAL A 358 -9.92 -6.16 0.63
N LEU A 359 -8.73 -5.64 0.36
CA LEU A 359 -8.30 -5.33 -1.00
C LEU A 359 -8.08 -6.60 -1.83
N SER A 360 -7.48 -7.64 -1.24
CA SER A 360 -7.27 -8.92 -1.93
C SER A 360 -8.58 -9.58 -2.35
N ALA A 361 -9.61 -9.48 -1.52
CA ALA A 361 -10.93 -10.00 -1.85
C ALA A 361 -11.57 -9.22 -2.99
N LEU A 362 -11.64 -7.89 -2.85
CA LEU A 362 -12.22 -7.01 -3.86
C LEU A 362 -11.46 -7.10 -5.19
N GLY A 363 -10.12 -7.17 -5.16
CA GLY A 363 -9.30 -7.40 -6.35
C GLY A 363 -9.63 -8.72 -7.05
N CYS A 364 -9.96 -9.77 -6.31
CA CYS A 364 -10.47 -11.04 -6.83
C CYS A 364 -11.94 -10.98 -7.26
N GLY A 365 -12.58 -9.83 -7.19
CA GLY A 365 -14.00 -9.67 -7.52
C GLY A 365 -14.97 -10.25 -6.47
N THR A 366 -14.50 -10.47 -5.24
CA THR A 366 -15.28 -11.02 -4.14
C THR A 366 -15.73 -9.92 -3.19
N PRO A 367 -17.03 -9.78 -2.89
CA PRO A 367 -17.51 -8.79 -1.94
C PRO A 367 -16.96 -9.05 -0.54
N VAL A 368 -16.89 -8.00 0.27
CA VAL A 368 -16.40 -8.08 1.64
C VAL A 368 -17.56 -8.07 2.63
N LEU A 369 -17.52 -8.96 3.62
CA LEU A 369 -18.31 -8.85 4.83
C LEU A 369 -17.40 -8.41 5.96
N PHE A 370 -17.52 -7.17 6.35
CA PHE A 370 -16.71 -6.56 7.40
C PHE A 370 -17.47 -6.49 8.72
N ALA A 371 -16.88 -7.05 9.78
CA ALA A 371 -17.40 -6.96 11.15
C ALA A 371 -16.54 -5.99 11.98
N GLY A 372 -17.07 -4.80 12.28
CA GLY A 372 -16.38 -3.77 13.03
C GLY A 372 -16.69 -2.36 12.56
N ASN A 373 -15.91 -1.40 13.07
CA ASN A 373 -16.03 0.02 12.80
C ASN A 373 -14.81 0.55 12.04
N GLY A 374 -14.85 1.85 11.67
CA GLY A 374 -13.70 2.54 11.08
C GLY A 374 -13.72 2.60 9.54
N PRO A 375 -12.56 2.90 8.91
CA PRO A 375 -12.52 3.27 7.49
C PRO A 375 -12.99 2.16 6.54
N VAL A 376 -12.77 0.89 6.89
CA VAL A 376 -13.27 -0.24 6.07
C VAL A 376 -14.79 -0.25 6.05
N ALA A 377 -15.45 -0.05 7.20
CA ALA A 377 -16.91 -0.04 7.28
C ALA A 377 -17.50 1.13 6.47
N SER A 378 -16.82 2.28 6.44
CA SER A 378 -17.22 3.42 5.62
C SER A 378 -17.07 3.10 4.14
N ASP A 379 -15.90 2.67 3.68
CA ASP A 379 -15.67 2.34 2.27
C ASP A 379 -16.65 1.26 1.76
N VAL A 380 -16.91 0.22 2.58
CA VAL A 380 -17.85 -0.85 2.22
C VAL A 380 -19.27 -0.31 1.98
N ARG A 381 -19.72 0.65 2.79
CA ARG A 381 -21.04 1.28 2.63
C ARG A 381 -21.07 2.30 1.50
N ASP A 382 -20.06 3.19 1.46
CA ASP A 382 -20.04 4.35 0.56
C ASP A 382 -19.86 3.94 -0.90
N PHE A 383 -19.14 2.83 -1.15
CA PHE A 383 -18.86 2.31 -2.49
C PHE A 383 -19.58 1.00 -2.81
N ASP A 384 -20.50 0.55 -1.95
CA ASP A 384 -21.26 -0.69 -2.14
C ASP A 384 -20.35 -1.91 -2.41
N LEU A 385 -19.33 -2.12 -1.54
CA LEU A 385 -18.32 -3.17 -1.70
C LEU A 385 -18.68 -4.48 -1.00
N GLY A 386 -19.91 -4.57 -0.44
CA GLY A 386 -20.40 -5.71 0.30
C GLY A 386 -21.18 -5.31 1.55
N TRP A 387 -20.92 -5.93 2.68
CA TRP A 387 -21.69 -5.75 3.92
C TRP A 387 -20.79 -5.28 5.06
N ALA A 388 -21.22 -4.26 5.77
CA ALA A 388 -20.58 -3.79 7.01
C ALA A 388 -21.55 -4.01 8.18
N ALA A 389 -21.15 -4.83 9.14
CA ALA A 389 -21.91 -5.20 10.32
C ALA A 389 -21.19 -4.80 11.62
N GLU A 390 -21.95 -4.62 12.71
CA GLU A 390 -21.38 -4.57 14.04
C GLU A 390 -20.60 -5.86 14.34
N HIS A 391 -19.57 -5.78 15.20
CA HIS A 391 -18.78 -6.95 15.61
C HIS A 391 -19.58 -7.78 16.64
N ASP A 392 -20.70 -8.35 16.17
CA ASP A 392 -21.67 -9.14 16.93
C ASP A 392 -22.15 -10.31 16.07
N ALA A 393 -22.28 -11.49 16.67
CA ALA A 393 -22.61 -12.70 15.93
C ALA A 393 -24.02 -12.67 15.28
N ALA A 394 -24.98 -11.93 15.84
CA ALA A 394 -26.32 -11.84 15.26
C ALA A 394 -26.33 -10.88 14.05
N ALA A 395 -25.68 -9.72 14.17
CA ALA A 395 -25.53 -8.76 13.08
C ALA A 395 -24.73 -9.36 11.92
N VAL A 396 -23.64 -10.08 12.21
CA VAL A 396 -22.83 -10.78 11.21
C VAL A 396 -23.65 -11.89 10.54
N ALA A 397 -24.46 -12.64 11.28
CA ALA A 397 -25.31 -13.69 10.71
C ALA A 397 -26.40 -13.13 9.78
N GLU A 398 -26.93 -11.96 10.06
CA GLU A 398 -27.86 -11.26 9.16
C GLU A 398 -27.16 -10.87 7.86
N ALA A 399 -25.98 -10.24 7.95
CA ALA A 399 -25.17 -9.89 6.79
C ALA A 399 -24.75 -11.13 5.96
N MET A 400 -24.40 -12.25 6.61
CA MET A 400 -24.10 -13.51 5.91
C MET A 400 -25.29 -14.08 5.15
N ARG A 401 -26.52 -14.01 5.71
CA ARG A 401 -27.73 -14.43 4.98
C ARG A 401 -27.98 -13.54 3.77
N ALA A 402 -27.92 -12.22 3.95
CA ALA A 402 -28.06 -11.29 2.83
C ALA A 402 -27.01 -11.55 1.72
N ALA A 403 -25.78 -11.88 2.11
CA ALA A 403 -24.74 -12.25 1.14
C ALA A 403 -25.06 -13.55 0.39
N LEU A 404 -25.64 -14.55 1.06
CA LEU A 404 -26.06 -15.79 0.42
C LEU A 404 -27.22 -15.55 -0.57
N ASP A 405 -28.22 -14.75 -0.18
CA ASP A 405 -29.36 -14.42 -1.05
C ASP A 405 -28.89 -13.70 -2.32
N VAL A 406 -27.97 -12.73 -2.19
CA VAL A 406 -27.36 -12.02 -3.34
C VAL A 406 -26.55 -12.98 -4.20
N TYR A 407 -25.72 -13.81 -3.57
CA TYR A 407 -24.91 -14.80 -4.28
C TYR A 407 -25.75 -15.76 -5.12
N GLU A 408 -26.86 -16.26 -4.59
CA GLU A 408 -27.81 -17.15 -5.30
C GLU A 408 -28.49 -16.42 -6.45
N ALA A 409 -28.96 -15.18 -6.22
CA ALA A 409 -29.62 -14.37 -7.26
C ALA A 409 -28.65 -14.00 -8.40
N GLU A 410 -27.42 -13.60 -8.09
CA GLU A 410 -26.39 -13.27 -9.10
C GLU A 410 -25.93 -14.52 -9.87
N THR A 411 -25.85 -15.68 -9.20
CA THR A 411 -25.52 -16.95 -9.84
C THR A 411 -26.61 -17.35 -10.82
N ALA A 412 -27.86 -17.21 -10.42
CA ALA A 412 -29.02 -17.54 -11.26
C ALA A 412 -29.16 -16.60 -12.46
N SER A 413 -28.88 -15.32 -12.30
CA SER A 413 -28.98 -14.31 -13.36
C SER A 413 -27.72 -14.18 -14.24
N GLY A 414 -26.59 -14.75 -13.81
CA GLY A 414 -25.29 -14.57 -14.46
C GLY A 414 -24.61 -13.22 -14.19
N ALA A 415 -25.10 -12.44 -13.23
CA ALA A 415 -24.60 -11.09 -12.93
C ALA A 415 -23.25 -11.07 -12.19
N ARG A 416 -22.82 -12.21 -11.59
CA ARG A 416 -21.58 -12.27 -10.79
C ARG A 416 -20.34 -11.72 -11.47
N ALA A 417 -20.17 -11.96 -12.77
CA ALA A 417 -19.01 -11.47 -13.49
C ALA A 417 -18.96 -9.93 -13.56
N ALA A 418 -20.11 -9.29 -13.74
CA ALA A 418 -20.19 -7.82 -13.76
C ALA A 418 -19.93 -7.21 -12.37
N THR A 419 -20.48 -7.83 -11.32
CA THR A 419 -20.23 -7.42 -9.93
C THR A 419 -18.75 -7.61 -9.58
N ALA A 420 -18.14 -8.74 -9.96
CA ALA A 420 -16.74 -9.02 -9.73
C ALA A 420 -15.83 -7.99 -10.43
N GLN A 421 -16.15 -7.62 -11.68
CA GLN A 421 -15.43 -6.58 -12.41
C GLN A 421 -15.51 -5.23 -11.69
N ARG A 422 -16.69 -4.82 -11.22
CA ARG A 422 -16.87 -3.57 -10.49
C ARG A 422 -15.99 -3.48 -9.23
N PHE A 423 -15.87 -4.56 -8.47
CA PHE A 423 -14.99 -4.60 -7.29
C PHE A 423 -13.51 -4.52 -7.67
N HIS A 424 -13.12 -5.25 -8.71
CA HIS A 424 -11.76 -5.21 -9.23
C HIS A 424 -11.39 -3.81 -9.71
N ASP A 425 -12.25 -3.16 -10.51
CA ASP A 425 -12.04 -1.81 -11.02
C ASP A 425 -11.88 -0.80 -9.88
N TRP A 426 -12.71 -0.91 -8.84
CA TRP A 426 -12.57 -0.05 -7.66
C TRP A 426 -11.19 -0.20 -7.00
N VAL A 427 -10.68 -1.43 -6.86
CA VAL A 427 -9.32 -1.66 -6.31
C VAL A 427 -8.26 -1.12 -7.26
N GLU A 428 -8.40 -1.38 -8.56
CA GLU A 428 -7.44 -0.93 -9.56
C GLU A 428 -7.28 0.60 -9.57
N ASP A 429 -8.40 1.33 -9.44
CA ASP A 429 -8.41 2.78 -9.49
C ASP A 429 -7.97 3.43 -8.17
N HIS A 430 -8.27 2.81 -7.01
CA HIS A 430 -8.10 3.46 -5.71
C HIS A 430 -7.03 2.81 -4.82
N ARG A 431 -6.76 1.51 -5.00
CA ARG A 431 -6.01 0.68 -4.05
C ARG A 431 -5.09 -0.34 -4.73
N SER A 432 -4.82 -0.23 -6.02
CA SER A 432 -3.76 -1.02 -6.64
C SER A 432 -2.38 -0.49 -6.24
N LEU A 433 -1.36 -1.34 -6.30
CA LEU A 433 0.04 -0.87 -6.14
C LEU A 433 0.38 0.21 -7.17
N ARG A 434 -0.18 0.12 -8.39
CA ARG A 434 -0.01 1.12 -9.43
C ARG A 434 -0.58 2.47 -8.99
N ALA A 435 -1.85 2.53 -8.63
CA ALA A 435 -2.52 3.78 -8.25
C ALA A 435 -1.89 4.44 -7.01
N THR A 436 -1.51 3.64 -5.99
CA THR A 436 -0.82 4.15 -4.81
C THR A 436 0.60 4.59 -5.12
N GLY A 437 1.30 3.91 -6.02
CA GLY A 437 2.61 4.30 -6.52
C GLY A 437 2.60 5.61 -7.28
N GLU A 438 1.64 5.80 -8.18
CA GLU A 438 1.41 7.04 -8.94
C GLU A 438 1.08 8.22 -7.99
N SER A 439 0.22 8.00 -7.00
CA SER A 439 -0.12 9.01 -6.00
C SER A 439 1.10 9.43 -5.15
N ALA A 440 1.91 8.48 -4.71
CA ALA A 440 3.11 8.78 -3.95
C ALA A 440 4.20 9.44 -4.83
N ALA A 441 4.33 9.01 -6.08
CA ALA A 441 5.26 9.60 -7.04
C ALA A 441 4.91 11.05 -7.34
N SER A 442 3.63 11.40 -7.47
CA SER A 442 3.20 12.79 -7.69
C SER A 442 3.63 13.71 -6.55
N ILE A 443 3.53 13.25 -5.28
CA ILE A 443 3.99 14.02 -4.11
C ILE A 443 5.51 14.23 -4.13
N VAL A 444 6.28 13.23 -4.53
CA VAL A 444 7.73 13.36 -4.70
C VAL A 444 8.06 14.36 -5.80
N GLN A 445 7.31 14.35 -6.90
CA GLN A 445 7.49 15.28 -8.02
C GLN A 445 7.12 16.72 -7.67
N GLU A 446 6.11 16.94 -6.82
CA GLU A 446 5.80 18.27 -6.25
C GLU A 446 7.02 18.83 -5.54
N VAL A 447 7.67 18.04 -4.67
CA VAL A 447 8.88 18.44 -3.95
C VAL A 447 10.06 18.75 -4.89
N VAL A 448 10.21 17.99 -5.96
CA VAL A 448 11.21 18.24 -7.01
C VAL A 448 10.94 19.56 -7.72
N ALA A 449 9.69 19.85 -8.05
CA ALA A 449 9.29 21.08 -8.73
C ALA A 449 9.53 22.32 -7.85
N GLU A 450 9.09 22.29 -6.59
CA GLU A 450 9.29 23.36 -5.60
C GLU A 450 10.79 23.64 -5.36
N GLY A 451 11.61 22.59 -5.23
CA GLY A 451 13.05 22.71 -5.08
C GLY A 451 13.76 23.32 -6.30
N GLY A 452 13.19 23.13 -7.50
CA GLY A 452 13.68 23.72 -8.74
C GLY A 452 13.46 25.24 -8.82
N GLU A 453 12.29 25.71 -8.38
CA GLU A 453 11.96 27.14 -8.38
C GLU A 453 12.85 27.96 -7.41
N HIS A 454 13.14 27.43 -6.22
CA HIS A 454 14.03 28.08 -5.25
C HIS A 454 15.47 28.22 -5.78
N ASN A 455 15.99 27.22 -6.48
CA ASN A 455 17.33 27.28 -7.05
C ASN A 455 17.42 28.27 -8.23
N GLU A 456 16.35 28.46 -9.03
CA GLU A 456 16.35 29.44 -10.13
C GLU A 456 16.32 30.89 -9.59
N VAL A 457 15.65 31.15 -8.48
CA VAL A 457 15.62 32.49 -7.84
C VAL A 457 16.97 32.82 -7.23
N ASP A 458 17.61 31.89 -6.52
CA ASP A 458 18.96 32.09 -5.93
C ASP A 458 20.01 32.33 -7.02
N GLU A 459 19.94 31.64 -8.17
CA GLU A 459 20.87 31.79 -9.29
C GLU A 459 20.71 33.16 -10.00
N VAL A 460 19.47 33.66 -10.11
CA VAL A 460 19.18 34.99 -10.67
C VAL A 460 19.65 36.09 -9.73
N ASP A 461 19.53 35.94 -8.42
CA ASP A 461 19.98 36.92 -7.44
C ASP A 461 21.52 36.95 -7.33
N ASP A 462 22.18 35.79 -7.42
CA ASP A 462 23.66 35.75 -7.48
C ASP A 462 24.21 36.39 -8.78
N VAL A 463 23.59 36.17 -9.93
CA VAL A 463 23.96 36.82 -11.18
C VAL A 463 23.74 38.33 -11.10
N ARG A 464 22.70 38.79 -10.43
CA ARG A 464 22.46 40.22 -10.19
C ARG A 464 23.50 40.80 -9.27
N ARG A 465 23.85 40.17 -8.17
CA ARG A 465 24.93 40.64 -7.24
C ARG A 465 26.28 40.74 -7.93
N VAL A 466 26.67 39.71 -8.69
CA VAL A 466 27.96 39.74 -9.43
C VAL A 466 27.93 40.82 -10.50
N SER A 467 26.80 41.10 -11.14
CA SER A 467 26.70 42.17 -12.14
C SER A 467 26.70 43.58 -11.52
N GLU A 468 26.24 43.73 -10.28
CA GLU A 468 26.32 45.00 -9.53
C GLU A 468 27.73 45.26 -8.96
N GLU A 469 28.43 44.21 -8.48
CA GLU A 469 29.81 44.33 -8.01
C GLU A 469 30.82 44.63 -9.13
N GLN A 470 30.53 44.32 -10.40
CA GLN A 470 31.38 44.66 -11.55
C GLN A 470 31.11 46.07 -12.11
N ARG A 471 30.17 46.85 -11.55
CA ARG A 471 29.85 48.20 -11.97
C ARG A 471 30.52 49.32 -11.10
N TRP A 472 31.32 48.93 -10.11
CA TRP A 472 32.15 49.80 -9.31
C TRP A 472 33.64 49.47 -9.56
#